data_21e9f2456b3aec22f167baafde03003a
#
_entry.id   21e9f2456b3aec22f167baafde03003a
#
_cell.length_a   1.000
_cell.length_b   1.000
_cell.length_c   1.000
_cell.angle_alpha   90.00
_cell.angle_beta   90.00
_cell.angle_gamma   90.00
#
_symmetry.space_group_name_H-M   'P 1'
#
loop_
_entity.id
_entity.type
_entity.pdbx_description
1 polymer ?
#
loop_
_entity_poly.entity_id
_entity_poly.type
_entity_poly.pdbx_seq_one_letter_code
_entity_poly.pdbx_strand_id
1 'polypeptide(L)'
;MTSLAHQFDRAAVHYNEAAEPQRLVIDRLVQLLDEHLPKAERHFAHAFEMGTGSGLLTERIDQLAQIDHWTLADLSAALLAQVPRLRDPHPELRVGDASELSLEGLGVDLFVSSSAIQWLADPCAYLARTVHELSAWATVAVSTFGPDNLLELRQLTGQGLHYPSLAYWHSTLQALGYPYEIHAERLLIPFADPLAVLQHLRHTGTAQLPNAPQQIHTPRQLRDFTNKYITNFADELGRVTLTFHPVYIIINKQPII
;
A
#
# COMPACT_ATOMS: atom_id res chain seq x y z
N MET A 1 -7.37 -11.29 16.94
CA MET A 1 -7.40 -10.54 15.66
C MET A 1 -7.54 -9.05 15.95
N THR A 2 -6.72 -8.21 15.34
CA THR A 2 -6.80 -6.76 15.48
C THR A 2 -8.08 -6.21 14.84
N SER A 3 -8.54 -5.02 15.25
CA SER A 3 -9.70 -4.37 14.62
C SER A 3 -9.47 -4.13 13.11
N LEU A 4 -8.22 -3.94 12.71
CA LEU A 4 -7.79 -3.73 11.33
C LEU A 4 -7.97 -5.01 10.47
N ALA A 5 -7.56 -6.18 10.97
CA ALA A 5 -7.77 -7.46 10.28
C ALA A 5 -9.26 -7.71 9.97
N HIS A 6 -10.16 -7.46 10.94
CA HIS A 6 -11.60 -7.59 10.72
C HIS A 6 -12.17 -6.61 9.70
N GLN A 7 -11.56 -5.43 9.53
CA GLN A 7 -11.99 -4.47 8.50
C GLN A 7 -11.66 -4.99 7.11
N PHE A 8 -10.44 -5.48 6.90
CA PHE A 8 -10.01 -6.06 5.62
C PHE A 8 -10.76 -7.35 5.30
N ASP A 9 -11.02 -8.23 6.28
CA ASP A 9 -11.83 -9.43 6.06
C ASP A 9 -13.25 -9.08 5.57
N ARG A 10 -13.88 -8.03 6.13
CA ARG A 10 -15.20 -7.57 5.66
C ARG A 10 -15.16 -6.91 4.29
N ALA A 11 -14.07 -6.22 3.97
CA ALA A 11 -13.88 -5.58 2.68
C ALA A 11 -13.59 -6.59 1.55
N ALA A 12 -13.07 -7.78 1.88
CA ALA A 12 -12.58 -8.77 0.93
C ALA A 12 -13.58 -9.12 -0.19
N VAL A 13 -14.90 -9.09 0.11
CA VAL A 13 -15.97 -9.40 -0.87
C VAL A 13 -16.02 -8.40 -2.02
N HIS A 14 -15.74 -7.10 -1.76
CA HIS A 14 -15.84 -6.02 -2.74
C HIS A 14 -14.48 -5.40 -3.07
N TYR A 15 -13.41 -5.89 -2.45
CA TYR A 15 -12.10 -5.26 -2.52
C TYR A 15 -11.62 -5.09 -3.97
N ASN A 16 -11.66 -6.16 -4.77
CA ASN A 16 -11.19 -6.14 -6.15
C ASN A 16 -12.01 -5.23 -7.06
N GLU A 17 -13.31 -5.05 -6.80
CA GLU A 17 -14.17 -4.15 -7.56
C GLU A 17 -13.87 -2.68 -7.24
N ALA A 18 -13.56 -2.39 -5.98
CA ALA A 18 -13.30 -1.04 -5.49
C ALA A 18 -11.83 -0.60 -5.60
N ALA A 19 -10.90 -1.51 -5.91
CA ALA A 19 -9.45 -1.28 -5.85
C ALA A 19 -8.87 -0.54 -7.07
N GLU A 20 -9.65 0.29 -7.79
CA GLU A 20 -9.14 1.06 -8.94
C GLU A 20 -7.95 1.97 -8.56
N PRO A 21 -8.00 2.79 -7.50
CA PRO A 21 -6.84 3.59 -7.09
C PRO A 21 -5.63 2.73 -6.72
N GLN A 22 -5.84 1.59 -6.06
CA GLN A 22 -4.76 0.66 -5.71
C GLN A 22 -4.12 0.05 -6.96
N ARG A 23 -4.90 -0.27 -8.01
CA ARG A 23 -4.35 -0.74 -9.28
C ARG A 23 -3.47 0.31 -9.95
N LEU A 24 -3.88 1.58 -9.98
CA LEU A 24 -3.06 2.66 -10.51
C LEU A 24 -1.73 2.77 -9.76
N VAL A 25 -1.76 2.68 -8.43
CA VAL A 25 -0.57 2.68 -7.58
C VAL A 25 0.32 1.46 -7.86
N ILE A 26 -0.26 0.28 -7.98
CA ILE A 26 0.46 -0.96 -8.30
C ILE A 26 1.09 -0.88 -9.69
N ASP A 27 0.33 -0.48 -10.70
CA ASP A 27 0.82 -0.40 -12.08
C ASP A 27 2.02 0.58 -12.18
N ARG A 28 1.97 1.71 -11.47
CA ARG A 28 3.09 2.65 -11.41
C ARG A 28 4.30 2.08 -10.65
N LEU A 29 4.09 1.40 -9.53
CA LEU A 29 5.17 0.73 -8.78
C LEU A 29 5.87 -0.31 -9.64
N VAL A 30 5.11 -1.15 -10.34
CA VAL A 30 5.64 -2.20 -11.24
C VAL A 30 6.38 -1.59 -12.40
N GLN A 31 5.86 -0.49 -12.99
CA GLN A 31 6.56 0.24 -14.04
C GLN A 31 7.93 0.76 -13.56
N LEU A 32 7.98 1.39 -12.39
CA LEU A 32 9.24 1.89 -11.81
C LEU A 32 10.23 0.73 -11.55
N LEU A 33 9.73 -0.39 -11.04
CA LEU A 33 10.56 -1.58 -10.85
C LEU A 33 11.06 -2.14 -12.17
N ASP A 34 10.22 -2.17 -13.22
CA ASP A 34 10.59 -2.62 -14.56
C ASP A 34 11.68 -1.72 -15.19
N GLU A 35 11.58 -0.41 -15.01
CA GLU A 35 12.58 0.57 -15.46
C GLU A 35 13.91 0.41 -14.71
N HIS A 36 13.83 0.03 -13.42
CA HIS A 36 14.99 -0.14 -12.54
C HIS A 36 15.74 -1.46 -12.77
N LEU A 37 15.02 -2.56 -13.05
CA LEU A 37 15.60 -3.89 -13.20
C LEU A 37 16.11 -4.16 -14.63
N PRO A 38 17.42 -4.44 -14.83
CA PRO A 38 17.89 -4.96 -16.09
C PRO A 38 17.16 -6.24 -16.47
N LYS A 39 16.84 -6.41 -17.76
CA LYS A 39 16.09 -7.61 -18.22
C LYS A 39 16.76 -8.94 -17.86
N ALA A 40 18.10 -8.96 -17.77
CA ALA A 40 18.87 -10.15 -17.39
C ALA A 40 18.81 -10.49 -15.89
N GLU A 41 18.30 -9.58 -15.05
CA GLU A 41 18.28 -9.71 -13.58
C GLU A 41 16.86 -9.92 -13.03
N ARG A 42 15.90 -10.32 -13.88
CA ARG A 42 14.51 -10.53 -13.48
C ARG A 42 14.26 -11.96 -13.00
N HIS A 43 15.17 -12.47 -12.17
CA HIS A 43 15.04 -13.75 -11.49
C HIS A 43 15.39 -13.57 -10.02
N PHE A 44 14.45 -13.96 -9.15
CA PHE A 44 14.60 -13.90 -7.71
C PHE A 44 14.34 -15.28 -7.10
N ALA A 45 15.22 -15.68 -6.18
CA ALA A 45 15.11 -16.95 -5.50
C ALA A 45 13.97 -16.92 -4.48
N HIS A 46 13.79 -15.78 -3.76
CA HIS A 46 12.77 -15.66 -2.73
C HIS A 46 12.18 -14.25 -2.68
N ALA A 47 10.96 -14.11 -3.10
CA ALA A 47 10.20 -12.88 -2.95
C ALA A 47 9.31 -12.90 -1.68
N PHE A 48 9.33 -11.81 -0.94
CA PHE A 48 8.44 -11.59 0.19
C PHE A 48 7.52 -10.39 -0.10
N GLU A 49 6.21 -10.59 0.02
CA GLU A 49 5.23 -9.51 -0.08
C GLU A 49 4.56 -9.25 1.26
N MET A 50 4.65 -8.01 1.72
CA MET A 50 3.94 -7.52 2.90
C MET A 50 2.65 -6.81 2.51
N GLY A 51 1.53 -7.24 3.09
CA GLY A 51 0.22 -6.69 2.77
C GLY A 51 -0.25 -7.13 1.39
N THR A 52 -0.17 -8.42 1.13
CA THR A 52 -0.51 -9.03 -0.17
C THR A 52 -1.93 -8.71 -0.64
N GLY A 53 -2.87 -8.57 0.32
CA GLY A 53 -4.28 -8.41 -0.02
C GLY A 53 -4.78 -9.59 -0.86
N SER A 54 -5.47 -9.29 -1.96
CA SER A 54 -5.97 -10.29 -2.90
C SER A 54 -4.94 -10.73 -3.97
N GLY A 55 -3.66 -10.30 -3.85
CA GLY A 55 -2.59 -10.67 -4.77
C GLY A 55 -2.47 -9.82 -6.03
N LEU A 56 -3.03 -8.60 -6.04
CA LEU A 56 -2.96 -7.72 -7.22
C LEU A 56 -1.51 -7.33 -7.57
N LEU A 57 -0.67 -7.01 -6.59
CA LEU A 57 0.75 -6.73 -6.83
C LEU A 57 1.50 -8.02 -7.14
N THR A 58 1.24 -9.09 -6.37
CA THR A 58 1.84 -10.42 -6.59
C THR A 58 1.72 -10.85 -8.05
N GLU A 59 0.50 -10.77 -8.62
CA GLU A 59 0.24 -11.16 -10.01
C GLU A 59 1.07 -10.35 -11.01
N ARG A 60 1.18 -9.03 -10.80
CA ARG A 60 1.97 -8.14 -11.67
C ARG A 60 3.47 -8.45 -11.60
N ILE A 61 3.99 -8.70 -10.40
CA ILE A 61 5.41 -9.06 -10.22
C ILE A 61 5.69 -10.45 -10.79
N ASP A 62 4.80 -11.42 -10.59
CA ASP A 62 4.94 -12.77 -11.15
C ASP A 62 4.94 -12.77 -12.69
N GLN A 63 4.26 -11.81 -13.32
CA GLN A 63 4.32 -11.59 -14.77
C GLN A 63 5.63 -10.90 -15.21
N LEU A 64 6.18 -10.00 -14.40
CA LEU A 64 7.37 -9.21 -14.70
C LEU A 64 8.67 -10.01 -14.56
N ALA A 65 8.77 -10.83 -13.51
CA ALA A 65 9.98 -11.55 -13.11
C ALA A 65 9.71 -13.03 -12.88
N GLN A 66 10.76 -13.85 -12.93
CA GLN A 66 10.72 -15.22 -12.47
C GLN A 66 10.97 -15.24 -10.96
N ILE A 67 10.06 -15.80 -10.19
CA ILE A 67 10.18 -15.98 -8.76
C ILE A 67 10.15 -17.48 -8.46
N ASP A 68 11.19 -17.98 -7.81
CA ASP A 68 11.26 -19.40 -7.47
C ASP A 68 10.43 -19.74 -6.26
N HIS A 69 10.36 -18.83 -5.26
CA HIS A 69 9.56 -18.99 -4.07
C HIS A 69 8.91 -17.68 -3.62
N TRP A 70 7.63 -17.72 -3.29
CA TRP A 70 6.87 -16.62 -2.72
C TRP A 70 6.54 -16.86 -1.25
N THR A 71 6.78 -15.85 -0.40
CA THR A 71 6.12 -15.71 0.91
C THR A 71 5.18 -14.51 0.85
N LEU A 72 3.89 -14.77 1.04
CA LEU A 72 2.80 -13.79 0.92
C LEU A 72 2.17 -13.57 2.30
N ALA A 73 2.28 -12.38 2.85
CA ALA A 73 1.84 -12.07 4.21
C ALA A 73 0.75 -10.99 4.23
N ASP A 74 -0.36 -11.27 4.92
CA ASP A 74 -1.45 -10.31 5.13
C ASP A 74 -2.17 -10.56 6.45
N LEU A 75 -2.79 -9.51 7.00
CA LEU A 75 -3.65 -9.60 8.18
C LEU A 75 -4.95 -10.35 7.91
N SER A 76 -5.44 -10.31 6.66
CA SER A 76 -6.72 -10.88 6.24
C SER A 76 -6.55 -12.23 5.58
N ALA A 77 -7.00 -13.27 6.26
CA ALA A 77 -7.09 -14.61 5.66
C ALA A 77 -8.05 -14.66 4.47
N ALA A 78 -9.11 -13.83 4.49
CA ALA A 78 -10.11 -13.78 3.43
C ALA A 78 -9.56 -13.15 2.15
N LEU A 79 -8.64 -12.18 2.25
CA LEU A 79 -7.94 -11.62 1.10
C LEU A 79 -6.89 -12.58 0.56
N LEU A 80 -6.04 -13.17 1.42
CA LEU A 80 -5.03 -14.15 1.00
C LEU A 80 -5.64 -15.35 0.26
N ALA A 81 -6.85 -15.75 0.62
CA ALA A 81 -7.56 -16.84 -0.08
C ALA A 81 -7.96 -16.47 -1.53
N GLN A 82 -7.87 -15.21 -1.93
CA GLN A 82 -8.16 -14.72 -3.28
C GLN A 82 -6.92 -14.59 -4.16
N VAL A 83 -5.72 -14.82 -3.62
CA VAL A 83 -4.47 -14.75 -4.38
C VAL A 83 -4.57 -15.66 -5.62
N PRO A 84 -4.28 -15.13 -6.82
CA PRO A 84 -4.37 -15.92 -8.04
C PRO A 84 -3.32 -17.03 -8.08
N ARG A 85 -3.47 -17.96 -9.03
CA ARG A 85 -2.46 -18.98 -9.27
C ARG A 85 -1.19 -18.33 -9.82
N LEU A 86 -0.07 -18.56 -9.12
CA LEU A 86 1.26 -18.06 -9.48
C LEU A 86 2.06 -19.13 -10.24
N ARG A 87 3.23 -18.74 -10.77
CA ARG A 87 4.23 -19.67 -11.33
C ARG A 87 4.84 -20.54 -10.25
N ASP A 88 5.10 -19.99 -9.04
CA ASP A 88 5.35 -20.81 -7.85
C ASP A 88 4.09 -21.60 -7.53
N PRO A 89 4.11 -22.95 -7.61
CA PRO A 89 2.93 -23.76 -7.35
C PRO A 89 2.58 -23.87 -5.86
N HIS A 90 3.48 -23.45 -4.96
CA HIS A 90 3.36 -23.63 -3.51
C HIS A 90 3.83 -22.38 -2.74
N PRO A 91 3.24 -21.18 -2.98
CA PRO A 91 3.61 -20.01 -2.24
C PRO A 91 3.29 -20.20 -0.74
N GLU A 92 4.17 -19.70 0.12
CA GLU A 92 3.92 -19.70 1.55
C GLU A 92 2.95 -18.56 1.90
N LEU A 93 1.77 -18.89 2.42
CA LEU A 93 0.79 -17.91 2.88
C LEU A 93 0.89 -17.71 4.38
N ARG A 94 1.15 -16.49 4.83
CA ARG A 94 1.26 -16.11 6.25
C ARG A 94 0.16 -15.14 6.65
N VAL A 95 -0.79 -15.63 7.45
CA VAL A 95 -1.85 -14.79 8.03
C VAL A 95 -1.36 -14.21 9.34
N GLY A 96 -1.29 -12.88 9.43
CA GLY A 96 -0.87 -12.19 10.64
C GLY A 96 -0.18 -10.86 10.38
N ASP A 97 0.32 -10.24 11.44
CA ASP A 97 1.06 -8.98 11.34
C ASP A 97 2.48 -9.24 10.82
N ALA A 98 2.68 -8.96 9.53
CA ALA A 98 3.98 -9.14 8.89
C ALA A 98 5.07 -8.21 9.46
N SER A 99 4.70 -7.14 10.18
CA SER A 99 5.67 -6.26 10.82
C SER A 99 6.39 -6.89 12.02
N GLU A 100 5.80 -7.95 12.58
CA GLU A 100 6.38 -8.72 13.69
C GLU A 100 7.33 -9.83 13.20
N LEU A 101 7.35 -10.11 11.89
CA LEU A 101 8.20 -11.14 11.32
C LEU A 101 9.62 -10.61 11.14
N SER A 102 10.62 -11.44 11.46
CA SER A 102 12.00 -11.23 11.03
C SER A 102 12.21 -11.94 9.70
N LEU A 103 12.85 -11.26 8.76
CA LEU A 103 13.26 -11.81 7.47
C LEU A 103 14.73 -12.26 7.48
N GLU A 104 15.42 -12.08 8.62
CA GLU A 104 16.83 -12.46 8.76
C GLU A 104 17.02 -13.97 8.52
N GLY A 105 17.97 -14.29 7.65
CA GLY A 105 18.30 -15.68 7.32
C GLY A 105 17.32 -16.39 6.38
N LEU A 106 16.21 -15.75 5.98
CA LEU A 106 15.26 -16.33 5.03
C LEU A 106 15.76 -16.28 3.57
N GLY A 107 16.82 -15.50 3.27
CA GLY A 107 17.35 -15.39 1.92
C GLY A 107 16.48 -14.56 0.96
N VAL A 108 15.62 -13.69 1.49
CA VAL A 108 14.76 -12.83 0.67
C VAL A 108 15.60 -11.88 -0.17
N ASP A 109 15.46 -11.95 -1.49
CA ASP A 109 16.16 -11.13 -2.47
C ASP A 109 15.24 -10.17 -3.24
N LEU A 110 13.90 -10.33 -3.09
CA LEU A 110 12.91 -9.34 -3.50
C LEU A 110 11.92 -9.06 -2.37
N PHE A 111 11.85 -7.82 -1.91
CA PHE A 111 10.82 -7.38 -0.97
C PHE A 111 9.86 -6.41 -1.65
N VAL A 112 8.57 -6.71 -1.64
CA VAL A 112 7.55 -5.85 -2.24
C VAL A 112 6.42 -5.57 -1.25
N SER A 113 5.83 -4.36 -1.37
CA SER A 113 4.65 -3.98 -0.61
C SER A 113 3.92 -2.85 -1.32
N SER A 114 2.61 -2.92 -1.42
CA SER A 114 1.82 -1.82 -1.96
C SER A 114 0.68 -1.44 -1.03
N SER A 115 0.61 -0.16 -0.68
CA SER A 115 -0.49 0.40 0.12
C SER A 115 -0.73 -0.33 1.46
N ALA A 116 0.35 -0.82 2.10
CA ALA A 116 0.27 -1.56 3.36
C ALA A 116 1.08 -0.92 4.50
N ILE A 117 2.33 -0.52 4.28
CA ILE A 117 3.21 -0.05 5.36
C ILE A 117 2.75 1.22 6.07
N GLN A 118 1.87 2.03 5.46
CA GLN A 118 1.28 3.23 6.10
C GLN A 118 0.43 2.92 7.34
N TRP A 119 0.04 1.68 7.55
CA TRP A 119 -0.72 1.24 8.72
C TRP A 119 0.16 0.99 9.95
N LEU A 120 1.48 0.96 9.76
CA LEU A 120 2.45 0.79 10.82
C LEU A 120 2.64 2.09 11.62
N ALA A 121 3.02 1.96 12.87
CA ALA A 121 3.30 3.12 13.75
C ALA A 121 4.48 3.96 13.21
N ASP A 122 5.51 3.31 12.69
CA ASP A 122 6.65 3.94 12.04
C ASP A 122 7.04 3.15 10.78
N PRO A 123 6.47 3.50 9.61
CA PRO A 123 6.78 2.82 8.36
C PRO A 123 8.23 3.02 7.91
N CYS A 124 8.86 4.14 8.28
CA CYS A 124 10.25 4.43 7.91
C CYS A 124 11.21 3.53 8.69
N ALA A 125 11.05 3.42 10.01
CA ALA A 125 11.85 2.51 10.83
C ALA A 125 11.62 1.05 10.44
N TYR A 126 10.39 0.66 10.11
CA TYR A 126 10.08 -0.67 9.61
C TYR A 126 10.83 -0.99 8.33
N LEU A 127 10.75 -0.12 7.31
CA LEU A 127 11.44 -0.34 6.04
C LEU A 127 12.95 -0.40 6.22
N ALA A 128 13.52 0.48 7.05
CA ALA A 128 14.94 0.47 7.36
C ALA A 128 15.41 -0.86 7.97
N ARG A 129 14.69 -1.38 8.98
CA ARG A 129 14.95 -2.69 9.57
C ARG A 129 14.85 -3.80 8.53
N THR A 130 13.76 -3.83 7.77
CA THR A 130 13.52 -4.82 6.72
C THR A 130 14.69 -4.87 5.73
N VAL A 131 15.15 -3.73 5.22
CA VAL A 131 16.29 -3.68 4.28
C VAL A 131 17.55 -4.33 4.89
N HIS A 132 17.82 -4.14 6.17
CA HIS A 132 18.97 -4.79 6.82
C HIS A 132 18.86 -6.31 6.87
N GLU A 133 17.66 -6.85 7.04
CA GLU A 133 17.37 -8.29 7.15
C GLU A 133 17.39 -9.03 5.80
N LEU A 134 17.31 -8.31 4.67
CA LEU A 134 17.32 -8.89 3.33
C LEU A 134 18.70 -9.38 2.89
N SER A 135 18.73 -10.22 1.85
CA SER A 135 19.96 -10.69 1.17
C SER A 135 20.83 -9.52 0.69
N ALA A 136 22.13 -9.77 0.50
CA ALA A 136 23.11 -8.74 0.13
C ALA A 136 22.82 -8.05 -1.22
N TRP A 137 22.09 -8.70 -2.11
CA TRP A 137 21.76 -8.22 -3.46
C TRP A 137 20.25 -8.00 -3.65
N ALA A 138 19.53 -7.78 -2.55
CA ALA A 138 18.10 -7.67 -2.60
C ALA A 138 17.64 -6.38 -3.27
N THR A 139 16.50 -6.50 -3.98
CA THR A 139 15.73 -5.38 -4.49
C THR A 139 14.50 -5.16 -3.60
N VAL A 140 14.19 -3.90 -3.36
CA VAL A 140 12.99 -3.49 -2.60
C VAL A 140 12.14 -2.60 -3.49
N ALA A 141 10.85 -2.91 -3.60
CA ALA A 141 9.87 -2.07 -4.30
C ALA A 141 8.64 -1.86 -3.42
N VAL A 142 8.46 -0.65 -2.94
CA VAL A 142 7.39 -0.32 -1.99
C VAL A 142 6.60 0.89 -2.47
N SER A 143 5.27 0.82 -2.39
CA SER A 143 4.42 1.99 -2.43
C SER A 143 3.71 2.23 -1.09
N THR A 144 3.64 3.48 -0.71
CA THR A 144 2.96 3.97 0.48
C THR A 144 2.29 5.30 0.15
N PHE A 145 1.89 6.07 1.16
CA PHE A 145 1.26 7.37 0.93
C PHE A 145 1.99 8.50 1.64
N GLY A 146 1.90 9.68 1.04
CA GLY A 146 2.45 10.93 1.54
C GLY A 146 1.41 11.83 2.23
N PRO A 147 1.82 13.03 2.70
CA PRO A 147 1.02 13.90 3.55
C PRO A 147 -0.30 14.40 2.97
N ASP A 148 -0.47 14.40 1.64
CA ASP A 148 -1.70 14.87 1.01
C ASP A 148 -2.71 13.73 0.74
N ASN A 149 -2.41 12.51 1.21
CA ASN A 149 -3.33 11.39 1.02
C ASN A 149 -4.64 11.62 1.76
N LEU A 150 -5.78 11.39 1.07
CA LEU A 150 -7.14 11.62 1.57
C LEU A 150 -7.34 13.05 2.11
N LEU A 151 -6.77 14.04 1.41
CA LEU A 151 -6.71 15.44 1.83
C LEU A 151 -8.09 16.00 2.19
N GLU A 152 -9.10 15.74 1.35
CA GLU A 152 -10.47 16.23 1.49
C GLU A 152 -11.09 15.71 2.80
N LEU A 153 -10.92 14.42 3.08
CA LEU A 153 -11.42 13.81 4.31
C LEU A 153 -10.74 14.37 5.54
N ARG A 154 -9.42 14.55 5.47
CA ARG A 154 -8.63 15.12 6.58
C ARG A 154 -9.02 16.57 6.88
N GLN A 155 -9.27 17.37 5.85
CA GLN A 155 -9.74 18.76 6.01
C GLN A 155 -11.14 18.84 6.63
N LEU A 156 -12.03 17.92 6.26
CA LEU A 156 -13.41 17.92 6.77
C LEU A 156 -13.56 17.32 8.15
N THR A 157 -12.74 16.32 8.48
CA THR A 157 -12.89 15.53 9.72
C THR A 157 -11.79 15.79 10.74
N GLY A 158 -10.69 16.38 10.35
CA GLY A 158 -9.48 16.51 11.18
C GLY A 158 -8.78 15.18 11.44
N GLN A 159 -9.15 14.10 10.71
CA GLN A 159 -8.70 12.73 10.97
C GLN A 159 -7.93 12.17 9.78
N GLY A 160 -7.00 11.27 10.04
CA GLY A 160 -6.21 10.59 9.04
C GLY A 160 -5.07 9.81 9.67
N LEU A 161 -4.39 8.98 8.89
CA LEU A 161 -3.11 8.43 9.28
C LEU A 161 -2.05 9.53 9.28
N HIS A 162 -1.03 9.33 10.07
CA HIS A 162 0.17 10.15 9.96
C HIS A 162 1.03 9.60 8.81
N TYR A 163 1.18 10.40 7.76
CA TYR A 163 2.00 10.04 6.62
C TYR A 163 3.36 10.74 6.71
N PRO A 164 4.49 10.01 6.65
CA PRO A 164 5.82 10.62 6.64
C PRO A 164 5.99 11.58 5.47
N SER A 165 6.71 12.69 5.68
CA SER A 165 7.07 13.60 4.60
C SER A 165 8.11 12.97 3.67
N LEU A 166 8.20 13.46 2.42
CA LEU A 166 9.27 13.04 1.50
C LEU A 166 10.66 13.31 2.07
N ALA A 167 10.83 14.43 2.78
CA ALA A 167 12.11 14.77 3.42
C ALA A 167 12.49 13.73 4.50
N TYR A 168 11.52 13.22 5.26
CA TYR A 168 11.76 12.18 6.26
C TYR A 168 12.09 10.85 5.58
N TRP A 169 11.39 10.47 4.52
CA TRP A 169 11.75 9.31 3.70
C TRP A 169 13.17 9.42 3.15
N HIS A 170 13.52 10.56 2.53
CA HIS A 170 14.88 10.78 2.02
C HIS A 170 15.95 10.63 3.09
N SER A 171 15.75 11.21 4.29
CA SER A 171 16.72 11.10 5.38
C SER A 171 16.89 9.65 5.85
N THR A 172 15.80 8.89 5.94
CA THR A 172 15.82 7.47 6.32
C THR A 172 16.56 6.63 5.28
N LEU A 173 16.22 6.80 4.00
CA LEU A 173 16.81 6.03 2.90
C LEU A 173 18.30 6.37 2.72
N GLN A 174 18.67 7.64 2.84
CA GLN A 174 20.06 8.06 2.79
C GLN A 174 20.91 7.43 3.90
N ALA A 175 20.34 7.29 5.10
CA ALA A 175 21.03 6.67 6.23
C ALA A 175 21.29 5.16 6.02
N LEU A 176 20.56 4.48 5.14
CA LEU A 176 20.80 3.08 4.78
C LEU A 176 22.07 2.88 3.96
N GLY A 177 22.53 3.92 3.23
CA GLY A 177 23.76 3.86 2.44
C GLY A 177 23.67 3.04 1.15
N TYR A 178 22.46 2.66 0.70
CA TYR A 178 22.22 1.96 -0.56
C TYR A 178 21.65 2.90 -1.62
N PRO A 179 21.86 2.64 -2.92
CA PRO A 179 21.18 3.34 -3.98
C PRO A 179 19.65 3.22 -3.83
N TYR A 180 18.95 4.33 -3.98
CA TYR A 180 17.50 4.35 -3.93
C TYR A 180 16.91 5.39 -4.88
N GLU A 181 15.67 5.14 -5.28
CA GLU A 181 14.81 6.10 -5.97
C GLU A 181 13.56 6.33 -5.14
N ILE A 182 13.07 7.56 -5.14
CA ILE A 182 11.81 7.92 -4.52
C ILE A 182 11.03 8.81 -5.48
N HIS A 183 9.77 8.42 -5.74
CA HIS A 183 8.85 9.16 -6.58
C HIS A 183 7.57 9.42 -5.79
N ALA A 184 6.90 10.53 -6.08
CA ALA A 184 5.61 10.84 -5.50
C ALA A 184 4.75 11.57 -6.52
N GLU A 185 3.46 11.32 -6.47
CA GLU A 185 2.48 11.96 -7.34
C GLU A 185 1.16 12.20 -6.60
N ARG A 186 0.28 13.00 -7.18
CA ARG A 186 -1.09 13.17 -6.69
C ARG A 186 -2.05 12.65 -7.73
N LEU A 187 -2.85 11.67 -7.33
CA LEU A 187 -3.92 11.11 -8.13
C LEU A 187 -5.25 11.69 -7.63
N LEU A 188 -5.93 12.43 -8.48
CA LEU A 188 -7.25 12.99 -8.22
C LEU A 188 -8.30 12.03 -8.79
N ILE A 189 -8.90 11.21 -7.95
CA ILE A 189 -9.89 10.22 -8.37
C ILE A 189 -11.29 10.83 -8.26
N PRO A 190 -12.05 10.93 -9.38
CA PRO A 190 -13.40 11.47 -9.36
C PRO A 190 -14.40 10.45 -8.82
N PHE A 191 -15.35 10.93 -8.03
CA PHE A 191 -16.50 10.18 -7.55
C PHE A 191 -17.80 10.91 -7.89
N ALA A 192 -18.88 10.15 -8.05
CA ALA A 192 -20.19 10.74 -8.38
C ALA A 192 -20.66 11.71 -7.30
N ASP A 193 -20.42 11.39 -6.05
CA ASP A 193 -20.83 12.16 -4.87
C ASP A 193 -20.05 11.74 -3.61
N PRO A 194 -20.16 12.45 -2.48
CA PRO A 194 -19.48 12.10 -1.22
C PRO A 194 -19.87 10.73 -0.64
N LEU A 195 -21.06 10.20 -0.96
CA LEU A 195 -21.46 8.86 -0.50
C LEU A 195 -20.67 7.78 -1.22
N ALA A 196 -20.41 7.98 -2.53
CA ALA A 196 -19.55 7.10 -3.31
C ALA A 196 -18.11 7.07 -2.75
N VAL A 197 -17.59 8.20 -2.26
CA VAL A 197 -16.30 8.25 -1.54
C VAL A 197 -16.34 7.39 -0.27
N LEU A 198 -17.37 7.56 0.57
CA LEU A 198 -17.50 6.78 1.81
C LEU A 198 -17.69 5.27 1.52
N GLN A 199 -18.39 4.93 0.45
CA GLN A 199 -18.56 3.55 0.02
C GLN A 199 -17.24 2.95 -0.45
N HIS A 200 -16.47 3.68 -1.26
CA HIS A 200 -15.14 3.27 -1.69
C HIS A 200 -14.22 2.95 -0.49
N LEU A 201 -14.14 3.85 0.50
CA LEU A 201 -13.33 3.63 1.70
C LEU A 201 -13.77 2.39 2.50
N ARG A 202 -15.08 2.12 2.53
CA ARG A 202 -15.62 0.92 3.18
C ARG A 202 -15.24 -0.35 2.43
N HIS A 203 -15.34 -0.33 1.11
CA HIS A 203 -15.04 -1.48 0.26
C HIS A 203 -13.53 -1.79 0.17
N THR A 204 -12.68 -0.80 0.40
CA THR A 204 -11.21 -0.97 0.44
C THR A 204 -10.66 -1.19 1.86
N GLY A 205 -11.53 -1.28 2.88
CA GLY A 205 -11.11 -1.52 4.27
C GLY A 205 -10.49 -0.31 4.96
N THR A 206 -10.55 0.88 4.35
CA THR A 206 -9.91 2.11 4.84
C THR A 206 -10.87 3.05 5.59
N ALA A 207 -12.12 2.63 5.81
CA ALA A 207 -13.18 3.46 6.41
C ALA A 207 -12.98 3.79 7.90
N GLN A 208 -12.21 2.98 8.63
CA GLN A 208 -11.96 3.19 10.05
C GLN A 208 -10.48 3.48 10.26
N LEU A 209 -10.14 4.75 10.25
CA LEU A 209 -8.80 5.20 10.61
C LEU A 209 -8.59 5.01 12.12
N PRO A 210 -7.40 4.58 12.57
CA PRO A 210 -7.05 4.57 13.98
C PRO A 210 -7.27 5.96 14.57
N ASN A 211 -7.89 6.04 15.76
CA ASN A 211 -8.19 7.29 16.47
C ASN A 211 -9.25 8.19 15.80
N ALA A 212 -10.14 7.65 14.96
CA ALA A 212 -11.26 8.39 14.41
C ALA A 212 -12.28 8.74 15.53
N PRO A 213 -12.36 10.01 16.02
CA PRO A 213 -13.28 10.37 17.09
C PRO A 213 -14.74 10.46 16.64
N GLN A 214 -15.03 10.55 15.38
CA GLN A 214 -16.39 10.64 14.87
C GLN A 214 -16.61 9.76 13.64
N GLN A 215 -17.03 8.53 13.89
CA GLN A 215 -17.78 7.80 12.87
C GLN A 215 -19.07 8.60 12.60
N ILE A 216 -19.45 8.69 11.32
CA ILE A 216 -20.73 9.28 10.93
C ILE A 216 -21.83 8.30 11.36
N HIS A 217 -22.42 8.53 12.53
CA HIS A 217 -23.40 7.62 13.13
C HIS A 217 -24.85 8.07 12.94
N THR A 218 -25.09 9.34 12.61
CA THR A 218 -26.43 9.87 12.50
C THR A 218 -26.71 10.42 11.09
N PRO A 219 -27.99 10.39 10.65
CA PRO A 219 -28.37 10.99 9.37
C PRO A 219 -28.05 12.50 9.28
N ARG A 220 -28.04 13.20 10.42
CA ARG A 220 -27.65 14.62 10.47
C ARG A 220 -26.17 14.79 10.20
N GLN A 221 -25.30 14.02 10.85
CA GLN A 221 -23.85 14.07 10.62
C GLN A 221 -23.49 13.72 9.17
N LEU A 222 -24.20 12.75 8.59
CA LEU A 222 -24.00 12.39 7.18
C LEU A 222 -24.36 13.53 6.23
N ARG A 223 -25.51 14.20 6.46
CA ARG A 223 -25.89 15.37 5.66
C ARG A 223 -24.90 16.52 5.81
N ASP A 224 -24.46 16.82 7.05
CA ASP A 224 -23.49 17.89 7.31
C ASP A 224 -22.15 17.60 6.62
N PHE A 225 -21.67 16.36 6.67
CA PHE A 225 -20.48 15.92 5.96
C PHE A 225 -20.63 16.06 4.44
N THR A 226 -21.74 15.53 3.87
CA THR A 226 -22.02 15.59 2.42
C THR A 226 -22.08 17.04 1.94
N ASN A 227 -22.80 17.91 2.65
CA ASN A 227 -22.90 19.32 2.30
C ASN A 227 -21.53 20.02 2.32
N LYS A 228 -20.73 19.79 3.37
CA LYS A 228 -19.37 20.35 3.46
C LYS A 228 -18.46 19.83 2.35
N TYR A 229 -18.56 18.53 2.02
CA TYR A 229 -17.76 17.95 0.96
C TYR A 229 -18.08 18.59 -0.38
N ILE A 230 -19.38 18.68 -0.74
CA ILE A 230 -19.86 19.32 -1.98
C ILE A 230 -19.41 20.79 -2.03
N THR A 231 -19.64 21.54 -0.95
CA THR A 231 -19.32 22.97 -0.92
C THR A 231 -17.83 23.27 -1.15
N ASN A 232 -16.93 22.37 -0.68
CA ASN A 232 -15.49 22.63 -0.74
C ASN A 232 -14.80 21.94 -1.93
N PHE A 233 -15.36 20.83 -2.47
CA PHE A 233 -14.62 19.96 -3.38
C PHE A 233 -15.43 19.47 -4.58
N ALA A 234 -16.66 19.94 -4.79
CA ALA A 234 -17.41 19.57 -5.98
C ALA A 234 -16.98 20.40 -7.20
N ASP A 235 -16.98 19.77 -8.36
CA ASP A 235 -16.86 20.44 -9.64
C ASP A 235 -18.24 21.03 -10.07
N GLU A 236 -18.25 21.71 -11.24
CA GLU A 236 -19.46 22.33 -11.80
C GLU A 236 -20.57 21.32 -12.13
N LEU A 237 -20.23 20.03 -12.23
CA LEU A 237 -21.16 18.94 -12.49
C LEU A 237 -21.64 18.25 -11.21
N GLY A 238 -21.20 18.73 -10.04
CA GLY A 238 -21.52 18.16 -8.73
C GLY A 238 -20.72 16.90 -8.38
N ARG A 239 -19.75 16.49 -9.20
CA ARG A 239 -18.83 15.39 -8.87
C ARG A 239 -17.78 15.87 -7.88
N VAL A 240 -17.30 14.95 -7.05
CA VAL A 240 -16.28 15.25 -6.05
C VAL A 240 -15.00 14.46 -6.33
N THR A 241 -13.87 14.95 -5.85
CA THR A 241 -12.60 14.25 -5.94
C THR A 241 -12.17 13.71 -4.60
N LEU A 242 -11.36 12.65 -4.62
CA LEU A 242 -10.58 12.17 -3.49
C LEU A 242 -9.12 12.10 -3.91
N THR A 243 -8.26 12.79 -3.15
CA THR A 243 -6.82 12.84 -3.43
C THR A 243 -6.13 11.61 -2.84
N PHE A 244 -5.42 10.87 -3.69
CA PHE A 244 -4.41 9.91 -3.28
C PHE A 244 -3.03 10.51 -3.53
N HIS A 245 -2.10 10.32 -2.59
CA HIS A 245 -0.73 10.82 -2.70
C HIS A 245 0.26 9.66 -2.54
N PRO A 246 0.35 8.75 -3.54
CA PRO A 246 1.29 7.66 -3.47
C PRO A 246 2.74 8.15 -3.48
N VAL A 247 3.55 7.44 -2.70
CA VAL A 247 5.00 7.55 -2.64
C VAL A 247 5.57 6.18 -2.98
N TYR A 248 6.45 6.13 -3.96
CA TYR A 248 7.10 4.92 -4.45
C TYR A 248 8.56 4.94 -4.06
N ILE A 249 9.07 3.81 -3.60
CA ILE A 249 10.45 3.64 -3.13
C ILE A 249 11.00 2.39 -3.77
N ILE A 250 12.11 2.54 -4.51
CA ILE A 250 12.91 1.44 -5.03
C ILE A 250 14.28 1.51 -4.37
N ILE A 251 14.76 0.39 -3.81
CA ILE A 251 16.09 0.30 -3.20
C ILE A 251 16.80 -0.90 -3.83
N ASN A 252 18.05 -0.70 -4.22
CA ASN A 252 18.92 -1.78 -4.63
C ASN A 252 20.02 -1.96 -3.59
N LYS A 253 20.01 -3.10 -2.91
CA LYS A 253 20.98 -3.42 -1.83
C LYS A 253 22.35 -3.83 -2.37
N GLN A 254 22.67 -3.49 -3.62
CA GLN A 254 24.01 -3.75 -4.16
C GLN A 254 25.03 -2.89 -3.42
N PRO A 255 26.16 -3.45 -2.97
CA PRO A 255 27.23 -2.66 -2.40
C PRO A 255 27.72 -1.65 -3.46
N ILE A 256 27.86 -0.39 -3.06
CA ILE A 256 28.54 0.62 -3.88
C ILE A 256 30.01 0.16 -3.99
N ILE A 257 30.44 -0.25 -5.18
CA ILE A 257 31.82 -0.64 -5.48
C ILE A 257 32.69 0.62 -5.53
#